data_95c55df99dff1f341a2f457fb611516d
#
_entry.id   95c55df99dff1f341a2f457fb611516d
#
_cell.length_a   1.000
_cell.length_b   1.000
_cell.length_c   1.000
_cell.angle_alpha   90.00
_cell.angle_beta   90.00
_cell.angle_gamma   90.00
#
_symmetry.space_group_name_H-M   'P 1'
#
loop_
_entity.id
_entity.type
_entity.pdbx_description
1 polymer ?
#
loop_
_entity_poly.entity_id
_entity_poly.type
_entity_poly.pdbx_seq_one_letter_code
_entity_poly.pdbx_strand_id
1 'polypeptide(L)'
;MTRARDAALAAAAKLFAERGYRHVTIRDIALAADLSPAMVMKVVGSKEKLFHEVAEVQPLELAGIPDDALGRTLVQHIIERMHANAVEPLGRAIMLRLTAPDPATIQEKFTSGYFDALTERLGGDDDAGLRAELAVGALMGLAATLRIFEAPQSGAHPEQVLERFGDIVQKLLDGDHHTSTPADTSIRDDHVSGSL
;
A
#
# COMPACT_ATOMS: atom_id res chain seq x y z
N MET A 1 -12.82 32.71 -5.98
CA MET A 1 -11.97 32.14 -4.91
C MET A 1 -11.85 30.64 -5.01
N THR A 2 -12.90 29.89 -5.35
CA THR A 2 -12.91 28.42 -5.50
C THR A 2 -11.87 27.95 -6.53
N ARG A 3 -11.86 28.50 -7.75
CA ARG A 3 -10.93 28.08 -8.82
C ARG A 3 -9.45 28.22 -8.47
N ALA A 4 -9.05 29.30 -7.76
CA ALA A 4 -7.68 29.48 -7.35
C ALA A 4 -7.27 28.49 -6.24
N ARG A 5 -8.22 28.17 -5.33
CA ARG A 5 -8.01 27.16 -4.29
C ARG A 5 -7.88 25.77 -4.89
N ASP A 6 -8.74 25.41 -5.82
CA ASP A 6 -8.71 24.10 -6.49
C ASP A 6 -7.40 23.92 -7.29
N ALA A 7 -6.93 24.96 -7.98
CA ALA A 7 -5.65 24.94 -8.68
C ALA A 7 -4.47 24.76 -7.69
N ALA A 8 -4.48 25.43 -6.54
CA ALA A 8 -3.45 25.29 -5.52
C ALA A 8 -3.46 23.88 -4.90
N LEU A 9 -4.64 23.30 -4.62
CA LEU A 9 -4.79 21.94 -4.10
C LEU A 9 -4.26 20.91 -5.11
N ALA A 10 -4.64 21.01 -6.39
CA ALA A 10 -4.19 20.09 -7.43
C ALA A 10 -2.66 20.13 -7.62
N ALA A 11 -2.08 21.34 -7.68
CA ALA A 11 -0.64 21.54 -7.79
C ALA A 11 0.11 20.98 -6.58
N ALA A 12 -0.39 21.22 -5.37
CA ALA A 12 0.20 20.73 -4.14
C ALA A 12 0.13 19.20 -4.05
N ALA A 13 -1.01 18.59 -4.37
CA ALA A 13 -1.17 17.14 -4.38
C ALA A 13 -0.13 16.44 -5.26
N LYS A 14 0.08 16.99 -6.47
CA LYS A 14 1.09 16.49 -7.41
C LYS A 14 2.51 16.66 -6.86
N LEU A 15 2.87 17.87 -6.45
CA LEU A 15 4.23 18.18 -5.98
C LEU A 15 4.60 17.42 -4.72
N PHE A 16 3.69 17.31 -3.74
CA PHE A 16 3.96 16.52 -2.53
C PHE A 16 4.09 15.03 -2.81
N ALA A 17 3.31 14.50 -3.75
CA ALA A 17 3.44 13.10 -4.16
C ALA A 17 4.76 12.79 -4.88
N GLU A 18 5.28 13.74 -5.68
CA GLU A 18 6.52 13.57 -6.45
C GLU A 18 7.78 13.84 -5.63
N ARG A 19 7.75 14.87 -4.78
CA ARG A 19 8.97 15.42 -4.12
C ARG A 19 8.93 15.30 -2.60
N GLY A 20 7.79 14.92 -2.02
CA GLY A 20 7.57 14.92 -0.58
C GLY A 20 7.40 16.32 0.03
N TYR A 21 6.85 16.36 1.24
CA TYR A 21 6.54 17.63 1.94
C TYR A 21 7.73 18.56 2.08
N ARG A 22 8.91 18.03 2.50
CA ARG A 22 10.06 18.86 2.86
C ARG A 22 10.66 19.62 1.68
N HIS A 23 10.58 19.05 0.47
CA HIS A 23 11.21 19.59 -0.74
C HIS A 23 10.30 20.47 -1.59
N VAL A 24 9.05 20.70 -1.16
CA VAL A 24 8.08 21.55 -1.85
C VAL A 24 7.90 22.85 -1.08
N THR A 25 7.97 23.99 -1.77
CA THR A 25 7.72 25.31 -1.19
C THR A 25 6.39 25.88 -1.67
N ILE A 26 5.89 26.91 -0.98
CA ILE A 26 4.70 27.67 -1.45
C ILE A 26 4.96 28.33 -2.80
N ARG A 27 6.22 28.67 -3.12
CA ARG A 27 6.60 29.24 -4.43
C ARG A 27 6.49 28.21 -5.53
N ASP A 28 6.88 26.97 -5.29
CA ASP A 28 6.75 25.86 -6.25
C ASP A 28 5.27 25.59 -6.56
N ILE A 29 4.44 25.57 -5.51
CA ILE A 29 2.99 25.38 -5.66
C ILE A 29 2.36 26.54 -6.43
N ALA A 30 2.76 27.77 -6.12
CA ALA A 30 2.26 28.96 -6.81
C ALA A 30 2.61 28.94 -8.30
N LEU A 31 3.86 28.59 -8.61
CA LEU A 31 4.31 28.44 -10.01
C LEU A 31 3.52 27.35 -10.75
N ALA A 32 3.35 26.20 -10.14
CA ALA A 32 2.61 25.08 -10.75
C ALA A 32 1.10 25.36 -10.91
N ALA A 33 0.54 26.22 -10.05
CA ALA A 33 -0.89 26.61 -10.07
C ALA A 33 -1.17 27.86 -10.91
N ASP A 34 -0.15 28.49 -11.49
CA ASP A 34 -0.24 29.80 -12.14
C ASP A 34 -0.84 30.89 -11.23
N LEU A 35 -0.37 30.92 -9.98
CA LEU A 35 -0.80 31.86 -8.94
C LEU A 35 0.38 32.60 -8.33
N SER A 36 0.12 33.74 -7.67
CA SER A 36 1.14 34.34 -6.80
C SER A 36 1.25 33.58 -5.47
N PRO A 37 2.44 33.55 -4.82
CA PRO A 37 2.60 32.94 -3.49
C PRO A 37 1.65 33.53 -2.44
N ALA A 38 1.38 34.83 -2.51
CA ALA A 38 0.44 35.50 -1.63
C ALA A 38 -1.01 35.00 -1.85
N MET A 39 -1.38 34.72 -3.09
CA MET A 39 -2.71 34.17 -3.41
C MET A 39 -2.84 32.75 -2.89
N VAL A 40 -1.80 31.90 -3.08
CA VAL A 40 -1.80 30.54 -2.51
C VAL A 40 -1.97 30.61 -1.00
N MET A 41 -1.17 31.39 -0.28
CA MET A 41 -1.29 31.55 1.17
C MET A 41 -2.65 32.05 1.60
N LYS A 42 -3.25 32.97 0.84
CA LYS A 42 -4.60 33.50 1.12
C LYS A 42 -5.69 32.44 1.02
N VAL A 43 -5.60 31.53 0.06
CA VAL A 43 -6.67 30.53 -0.18
C VAL A 43 -6.49 29.23 0.57
N VAL A 44 -5.24 28.87 0.99
CA VAL A 44 -4.96 27.62 1.69
C VAL A 44 -4.50 27.80 3.15
N GLY A 45 -4.08 29.00 3.55
CA GLY A 45 -3.64 29.35 4.89
C GLY A 45 -2.19 29.02 5.18
N SER A 46 -1.79 27.75 5.21
CA SER A 46 -0.41 27.34 5.43
C SER A 46 -0.05 26.12 4.55
N LYS A 47 1.24 25.91 4.35
CA LYS A 47 1.75 24.72 3.65
C LYS A 47 1.35 23.42 4.36
N GLU A 48 1.35 23.44 5.69
CA GLU A 48 1.00 22.31 6.54
C GLU A 48 -0.49 21.96 6.41
N LYS A 49 -1.38 22.95 6.52
CA LYS A 49 -2.83 22.75 6.27
C LYS A 49 -3.08 22.22 4.87
N LEU A 50 -2.42 22.79 3.88
CA LEU A 50 -2.50 22.35 2.49
C LEU A 50 -2.05 20.90 2.33
N PHE A 51 -0.94 20.51 3.00
CA PHE A 51 -0.48 19.12 2.97
C PHE A 51 -1.50 18.17 3.58
N HIS A 52 -2.02 18.45 4.76
CA HIS A 52 -3.05 17.61 5.40
C HIS A 52 -4.32 17.45 4.55
N GLU A 53 -4.68 18.48 3.80
CA GLU A 53 -5.85 18.46 2.93
C GLU A 53 -5.63 17.59 1.67
N VAL A 54 -4.41 17.59 1.10
CA VAL A 54 -4.11 16.87 -0.13
C VAL A 54 -3.35 15.55 0.06
N ALA A 55 -2.88 15.28 1.28
CA ALA A 55 -2.18 14.05 1.62
C ALA A 55 -3.18 12.91 1.84
N GLU A 56 -3.73 12.42 0.73
CA GLU A 56 -4.63 11.28 0.74
C GLU A 56 -3.84 9.99 0.51
N VAL A 57 -4.07 9.02 1.39
CA VAL A 57 -3.70 7.61 1.19
C VAL A 57 -4.91 6.94 0.58
N GLN A 58 -4.80 6.57 -0.70
CA GLN A 58 -5.89 5.84 -1.38
C GLN A 58 -5.92 4.40 -0.83
N PRO A 59 -7.06 3.93 -0.33
CA PRO A 59 -7.18 2.56 0.16
C PRO A 59 -7.08 1.55 -0.98
N LEU A 60 -6.89 0.28 -0.62
CA LEU A 60 -6.96 -0.82 -1.59
C LEU A 60 -8.39 -0.94 -2.14
N GLU A 61 -8.49 -1.09 -3.45
CA GLU A 61 -9.74 -1.39 -4.12
C GLU A 61 -9.94 -2.91 -4.13
N LEU A 62 -10.69 -3.43 -3.14
CA LEU A 62 -10.90 -4.87 -2.94
C LEU A 62 -12.28 -5.35 -3.41
N ALA A 63 -13.21 -4.42 -3.67
CA ALA A 63 -14.58 -4.75 -4.01
C ALA A 63 -14.67 -5.47 -5.37
N GLY A 64 -15.43 -6.58 -5.39
CA GLY A 64 -15.70 -7.33 -6.61
C GLY A 64 -14.55 -8.21 -7.11
N ILE A 65 -13.41 -8.25 -6.41
CA ILE A 65 -12.30 -9.14 -6.76
C ILE A 65 -12.56 -10.51 -6.12
N PRO A 66 -12.56 -11.63 -6.89
CA PRO A 66 -12.63 -12.98 -6.33
C PRO A 66 -11.43 -13.29 -5.43
N ASP A 67 -11.60 -14.14 -4.42
CA ASP A 67 -10.55 -14.47 -3.46
C ASP A 67 -9.33 -15.12 -4.13
N ASP A 68 -9.57 -16.03 -5.06
CA ASP A 68 -8.55 -16.75 -5.84
C ASP A 68 -7.81 -15.88 -6.87
N ALA A 69 -8.28 -14.68 -7.12
CA ALA A 69 -7.69 -13.72 -8.05
C ALA A 69 -7.13 -12.48 -7.35
N LEU A 70 -7.27 -12.37 -6.02
CA LEU A 70 -6.97 -11.15 -5.28
C LEU A 70 -5.50 -10.73 -5.42
N GLY A 71 -4.57 -11.65 -5.17
CA GLY A 71 -3.13 -11.38 -5.26
C GLY A 71 -2.70 -10.95 -6.66
N ARG A 72 -3.18 -11.66 -7.70
CA ARG A 72 -2.88 -11.33 -9.09
C ARG A 72 -3.44 -9.96 -9.48
N THR A 73 -4.67 -9.65 -9.08
CA THR A 73 -5.32 -8.36 -9.39
C THR A 73 -4.61 -7.19 -8.72
N LEU A 74 -4.19 -7.33 -7.46
CA LEU A 74 -3.44 -6.28 -6.77
C LEU A 74 -2.09 -6.00 -7.44
N VAL A 75 -1.36 -7.03 -7.87
CA VAL A 75 -0.10 -6.88 -8.62
C VAL A 75 -0.36 -6.25 -9.98
N GLN A 76 -1.41 -6.65 -10.68
CA GLN A 76 -1.79 -6.09 -11.97
C GLN A 76 -2.05 -4.58 -11.88
N HIS A 77 -2.78 -4.12 -10.85
CA HIS A 77 -3.04 -2.70 -10.65
C HIS A 77 -1.75 -1.89 -10.47
N ILE A 78 -0.74 -2.42 -9.77
CA ILE A 78 0.56 -1.76 -9.62
C ILE A 78 1.25 -1.63 -11.00
N ILE A 79 1.29 -2.70 -11.78
CA ILE A 79 1.94 -2.73 -13.10
C ILE A 79 1.24 -1.79 -14.08
N GLU A 80 -0.09 -1.80 -14.13
CA GLU A 80 -0.89 -0.92 -15.00
C GLU A 80 -0.67 0.57 -14.70
N ARG A 81 -0.65 0.94 -13.42
CA ARG A 81 -0.38 2.32 -12.99
C ARG A 81 1.04 2.75 -13.35
N MET A 82 1.99 1.86 -13.27
CA MET A 82 3.37 2.10 -13.70
C MET A 82 3.44 2.39 -15.22
N HIS A 83 2.79 1.57 -16.04
CA HIS A 83 2.76 1.76 -17.49
C HIS A 83 2.03 3.05 -17.89
N ALA A 84 0.99 3.42 -17.17
CA ALA A 84 0.26 4.68 -17.37
C ALA A 84 1.05 5.92 -16.88
N ASN A 85 2.25 5.74 -16.34
CA ASN A 85 3.01 6.79 -15.64
C ASN A 85 2.17 7.51 -14.57
N ALA A 86 1.22 6.79 -14.00
CA ALA A 86 0.35 7.29 -12.94
C ALA A 86 1.05 7.21 -11.59
N VAL A 87 0.61 8.04 -10.65
CA VAL A 87 1.11 7.98 -9.28
C VAL A 87 0.59 6.70 -8.64
N GLU A 88 1.51 5.78 -8.35
CA GLU A 88 1.19 4.52 -7.68
C GLU A 88 0.90 4.79 -6.19
N PRO A 89 -0.26 4.36 -5.64
CA PRO A 89 -0.71 4.71 -4.29
C PRO A 89 0.23 4.26 -3.17
N LEU A 90 0.82 3.06 -3.25
CA LEU A 90 1.75 2.54 -2.24
C LEU A 90 3.04 3.34 -2.20
N GLY A 91 3.64 3.62 -3.35
CA GLY A 91 4.84 4.46 -3.45
C GLY A 91 4.58 5.89 -2.95
N ARG A 92 3.38 6.43 -3.25
CA ARG A 92 2.93 7.72 -2.72
C ARG A 92 2.79 7.69 -1.19
N ALA A 93 2.17 6.66 -0.63
CA ALA A 93 2.00 6.53 0.81
C ALA A 93 3.34 6.47 1.55
N ILE A 94 4.34 5.73 1.01
CA ILE A 94 5.70 5.71 1.53
C ILE A 94 6.31 7.11 1.55
N MET A 95 6.25 7.83 0.42
CA MET A 95 6.81 9.17 0.31
C MET A 95 6.14 10.15 1.29
N LEU A 96 4.82 10.12 1.38
CA LEU A 96 4.07 10.93 2.33
C LEU A 96 4.46 10.60 3.77
N ARG A 97 4.57 9.32 4.12
CA ARG A 97 4.95 8.87 5.47
C ARG A 97 6.34 9.32 5.88
N LEU A 98 7.31 9.24 4.97
CA LEU A 98 8.70 9.61 5.25
C LEU A 98 8.93 11.13 5.32
N THR A 99 8.09 11.92 4.68
CA THR A 99 8.30 13.37 4.54
C THR A 99 7.25 14.23 5.25
N ALA A 100 6.17 13.65 5.74
CA ALA A 100 5.08 14.36 6.42
C ALA A 100 5.58 15.15 7.64
N PRO A 101 4.97 16.32 7.93
CA PRO A 101 5.19 17.03 9.19
C PRO A 101 4.63 16.25 10.39
N ASP A 102 3.52 15.55 10.19
CA ASP A 102 2.92 14.60 11.13
C ASP A 102 2.84 13.21 10.49
N PRO A 103 3.84 12.35 10.71
CA PRO A 103 3.85 11.01 10.16
C PRO A 103 2.77 10.08 10.75
N ALA A 104 2.27 10.35 11.97
CA ALA A 104 1.29 9.49 12.63
C ALA A 104 -0.05 9.46 11.88
N THR A 105 -0.53 10.61 11.44
CA THR A 105 -1.77 10.71 10.63
C THR A 105 -1.67 9.91 9.32
N ILE A 106 -0.51 9.95 8.64
CA ILE A 106 -0.31 9.16 7.42
C ILE A 106 -0.28 7.67 7.73
N GLN A 107 0.36 7.29 8.84
CA GLN A 107 0.41 5.90 9.28
C GLN A 107 -1.00 5.35 9.59
N GLU A 108 -1.81 6.10 10.34
CA GLU A 108 -3.19 5.72 10.65
C GLU A 108 -4.03 5.49 9.39
N LYS A 109 -4.00 6.43 8.44
CA LYS A 109 -4.68 6.29 7.15
C LYS A 109 -4.17 5.09 6.36
N PHE A 110 -2.87 4.81 6.40
CA PHE A 110 -2.30 3.67 5.73
C PHE A 110 -2.72 2.36 6.39
N THR A 111 -2.66 2.28 7.72
CA THR A 111 -3.12 1.11 8.47
C THR A 111 -4.57 0.78 8.13
N SER A 112 -5.48 1.74 8.25
CA SER A 112 -6.90 1.51 7.96
C SER A 112 -7.17 1.20 6.48
N GLY A 113 -6.48 1.84 5.55
CA GLY A 113 -6.72 1.68 4.11
C GLY A 113 -6.09 0.44 3.50
N TYR A 114 -5.08 -0.15 4.13
CA TYR A 114 -4.34 -1.30 3.59
C TYR A 114 -4.40 -2.50 4.52
N PHE A 115 -3.88 -2.38 5.74
CA PHE A 115 -3.81 -3.53 6.65
C PHE A 115 -5.18 -3.94 7.16
N ASP A 116 -5.95 -3.03 7.75
CA ASP A 116 -7.26 -3.34 8.31
C ASP A 116 -8.24 -3.80 7.22
N ALA A 117 -8.25 -3.10 6.08
CA ALA A 117 -9.11 -3.45 4.95
C ALA A 117 -8.82 -4.86 4.40
N LEU A 118 -7.53 -5.23 4.29
CA LEU A 118 -7.14 -6.55 3.81
C LEU A 118 -7.37 -7.63 4.89
N THR A 119 -7.08 -7.32 6.16
CA THR A 119 -7.35 -8.21 7.30
C THR A 119 -8.84 -8.56 7.39
N GLU A 120 -9.72 -7.56 7.31
CA GLU A 120 -11.17 -7.77 7.29
C GLU A 120 -11.61 -8.64 6.11
N ARG A 121 -11.05 -8.38 4.92
CA ARG A 121 -11.31 -9.16 3.71
C ARG A 121 -10.90 -10.63 3.84
N LEU A 122 -9.87 -10.93 4.63
CA LEU A 122 -9.33 -12.28 4.86
C LEU A 122 -9.97 -13.02 6.04
N GLY A 123 -10.95 -12.42 6.73
CA GLY A 123 -11.69 -13.06 7.82
C GLY A 123 -11.50 -12.45 9.20
N GLY A 124 -10.58 -11.50 9.38
CA GLY A 124 -10.47 -10.66 10.57
C GLY A 124 -9.84 -11.32 11.80
N ASP A 125 -9.22 -12.49 11.68
CA ASP A 125 -8.50 -13.17 12.76
C ASP A 125 -7.00 -12.77 12.79
N ASP A 126 -6.27 -13.25 13.79
CA ASP A 126 -4.84 -12.94 13.98
C ASP A 126 -3.99 -13.43 12.79
N ASP A 127 -4.32 -14.58 12.21
CA ASP A 127 -3.64 -15.11 11.03
C ASP A 127 -3.91 -14.26 9.79
N ALA A 128 -5.16 -13.79 9.62
CA ALA A 128 -5.53 -12.85 8.56
C ALA A 128 -4.73 -11.54 8.67
N GLY A 129 -4.51 -11.04 9.89
CA GLY A 129 -3.67 -9.85 10.14
C GLY A 129 -2.24 -10.05 9.65
N LEU A 130 -1.60 -11.16 10.01
CA LEU A 130 -0.25 -11.47 9.56
C LEU A 130 -0.17 -11.64 8.04
N ARG A 131 -1.12 -12.34 7.42
CA ARG A 131 -1.20 -12.50 5.96
C ARG A 131 -1.35 -11.16 5.24
N ALA A 132 -2.18 -10.28 5.78
CA ALA A 132 -2.35 -8.92 5.26
C ALA A 132 -1.04 -8.13 5.33
N GLU A 133 -0.32 -8.16 6.45
CA GLU A 133 0.97 -7.48 6.60
C GLU A 133 2.02 -7.99 5.61
N LEU A 134 2.14 -9.30 5.45
CA LEU A 134 3.07 -9.91 4.50
C LEU A 134 2.73 -9.57 3.05
N ALA A 135 1.44 -9.63 2.68
CA ALA A 135 0.99 -9.30 1.35
C ALA A 135 1.21 -7.81 1.02
N VAL A 136 0.85 -6.90 1.93
CA VAL A 136 1.09 -5.46 1.77
C VAL A 136 2.58 -5.18 1.68
N GLY A 137 3.42 -5.83 2.51
CA GLY A 137 4.88 -5.71 2.44
C GLY A 137 5.44 -6.13 1.08
N ALA A 138 4.97 -7.25 0.52
CA ALA A 138 5.35 -7.71 -0.82
C ALA A 138 4.94 -6.71 -1.91
N LEU A 139 3.70 -6.22 -1.87
CA LEU A 139 3.18 -5.22 -2.81
C LEU A 139 3.96 -3.90 -2.73
N MET A 140 4.28 -3.44 -1.51
CA MET A 140 5.12 -2.24 -1.30
C MET A 140 6.53 -2.44 -1.87
N GLY A 141 7.13 -3.60 -1.66
CA GLY A 141 8.43 -3.96 -2.22
C GLY A 141 8.43 -3.94 -3.75
N LEU A 142 7.41 -4.51 -4.37
CA LEU A 142 7.23 -4.47 -5.82
C LEU A 142 7.07 -3.04 -6.34
N ALA A 143 6.16 -2.26 -5.76
CA ALA A 143 5.90 -0.89 -6.15
C ALA A 143 7.16 0.00 -6.02
N ALA A 144 7.88 -0.13 -4.91
CA ALA A 144 9.12 0.59 -4.68
C ALA A 144 10.22 0.19 -5.68
N THR A 145 10.40 -1.10 -5.94
CA THR A 145 11.40 -1.62 -6.88
C THR A 145 11.14 -1.12 -8.29
N LEU A 146 9.92 -1.25 -8.77
CA LEU A 146 9.54 -0.80 -10.11
C LEU A 146 9.71 0.72 -10.27
N ARG A 147 9.39 1.49 -9.25
CA ARG A 147 9.49 2.95 -9.31
C ARG A 147 10.91 3.48 -9.18
N ILE A 148 11.74 2.88 -8.32
CA ILE A 148 13.11 3.34 -8.06
C ILE A 148 14.06 2.90 -9.18
N PHE A 149 13.85 1.71 -9.72
CA PHE A 149 14.75 1.11 -10.70
C PHE A 149 14.18 1.09 -12.12
N GLU A 150 13.01 1.68 -12.33
CA GLU A 150 12.31 1.90 -13.62
C GLU A 150 11.94 0.62 -14.40
N ALA A 151 12.50 -0.52 -14.05
CA ALA A 151 12.19 -1.82 -14.67
C ALA A 151 12.71 -2.98 -13.80
N PRO A 152 12.26 -4.21 -14.01
CA PRO A 152 12.91 -5.38 -13.43
C PRO A 152 14.36 -5.45 -13.90
N GLN A 153 15.32 -5.45 -12.98
CA GLN A 153 16.75 -5.52 -13.29
C GLN A 153 17.15 -6.82 -14.04
N SER A 154 16.32 -7.84 -13.95
CA SER A 154 16.45 -9.10 -14.69
C SER A 154 16.09 -9.00 -16.17
N GLY A 155 15.52 -7.87 -16.62
CA GLY A 155 14.94 -7.75 -17.96
C GLY A 155 13.65 -8.55 -18.16
N ALA A 156 13.01 -9.01 -17.09
CA ALA A 156 11.76 -9.76 -17.16
C ALA A 156 10.63 -8.91 -17.76
N HIS A 157 9.83 -9.54 -18.62
CA HIS A 157 8.62 -8.90 -19.14
C HIS A 157 7.59 -8.65 -18.05
N PRO A 158 6.77 -7.57 -18.15
CA PRO A 158 5.70 -7.27 -17.17
C PRO A 158 4.76 -8.45 -16.90
N GLU A 159 4.45 -9.24 -17.90
CA GLU A 159 3.62 -10.44 -17.77
C GLU A 159 4.26 -11.51 -16.87
N GLN A 160 5.57 -11.70 -16.96
CA GLN A 160 6.30 -12.63 -16.09
C GLN A 160 6.35 -12.13 -14.64
N VAL A 161 6.47 -10.81 -14.44
CA VAL A 161 6.39 -10.20 -13.12
C VAL A 161 4.99 -10.39 -12.54
N LEU A 162 3.95 -10.12 -13.35
CA LEU A 162 2.56 -10.30 -12.95
C LEU A 162 2.27 -11.75 -12.53
N GLU A 163 2.68 -12.73 -13.36
CA GLU A 163 2.46 -14.14 -13.08
C GLU A 163 3.14 -14.55 -11.77
N ARG A 164 4.45 -14.34 -11.65
CA ARG A 164 5.23 -14.82 -10.50
C ARG A 164 4.92 -14.07 -9.22
N PHE A 165 4.81 -12.73 -9.29
CA PHE A 165 4.51 -11.93 -8.11
C PHE A 165 3.06 -12.08 -7.70
N GLY A 166 2.14 -12.20 -8.65
CA GLY A 166 0.74 -12.51 -8.40
C GLY A 166 0.58 -13.83 -7.62
N ASP A 167 1.27 -14.87 -8.05
CA ASP A 167 1.28 -16.17 -7.35
C ASP A 167 1.86 -16.08 -5.93
N ILE A 168 2.93 -15.29 -5.74
CA ILE A 168 3.53 -15.08 -4.41
C ILE A 168 2.54 -14.38 -3.50
N VAL A 169 1.96 -13.26 -3.96
CA VAL A 169 0.99 -12.49 -3.17
C VAL A 169 -0.25 -13.32 -2.89
N GLN A 170 -0.75 -14.09 -3.87
CA GLN A 170 -1.90 -14.97 -3.67
C GLN A 170 -1.62 -16.02 -2.58
N LYS A 171 -0.47 -16.67 -2.60
CA LYS A 171 -0.08 -17.63 -1.54
C LYS A 171 0.00 -16.99 -0.15
N LEU A 172 0.49 -15.76 -0.06
CA LEU A 172 0.50 -15.02 1.22
C LEU A 172 -0.93 -14.74 1.70
N LEU A 173 -1.86 -14.45 0.79
CA LEU A 173 -3.26 -14.19 1.11
C LEU A 173 -4.03 -15.47 1.47
N ASP A 174 -3.76 -16.58 0.79
CA ASP A 174 -4.43 -17.86 1.04
C ASP A 174 -4.02 -18.47 2.39
N GLY A 175 -2.80 -18.18 2.83
CA GLY A 175 -2.19 -18.80 4.02
C GLY A 175 -1.77 -20.25 3.78
N ASP A 176 -0.94 -20.76 4.66
CA ASP A 176 -0.64 -22.20 4.71
C ASP A 176 -1.84 -22.91 5.34
N HIS A 177 -2.63 -23.61 4.54
CA HIS A 177 -3.52 -24.62 5.06
C HIS A 177 -2.66 -25.76 5.62
N HIS A 178 -2.06 -25.55 6.80
CA HIS A 178 -1.57 -26.67 7.58
C HIS A 178 -2.80 -27.55 7.86
N THR A 179 -2.98 -28.57 7.05
CA THR A 179 -3.73 -29.74 7.46
C THR A 179 -3.06 -30.24 8.73
N SER A 180 -3.61 -29.85 9.87
CA SER A 180 -3.29 -30.43 11.16
C SER A 180 -3.62 -31.90 11.02
N THR A 181 -2.63 -32.71 10.65
CA THR A 181 -2.69 -34.15 10.82
C THR A 181 -2.89 -34.37 12.30
N PRO A 182 -4.03 -34.91 12.75
CA PRO A 182 -4.20 -35.22 14.16
C PRO A 182 -3.07 -36.18 14.52
N ALA A 183 -2.24 -35.78 15.48
CA ALA A 183 -1.26 -36.65 16.06
C ALA A 183 -1.99 -37.90 16.57
N ASP A 184 -1.76 -39.02 15.90
CA ASP A 184 -2.20 -40.36 16.33
C ASP A 184 -1.53 -40.66 17.66
N THR A 185 -2.19 -40.28 18.75
CA THR A 185 -1.82 -40.62 20.10
C THR A 185 -2.40 -42.00 20.41
N SER A 186 -1.91 -43.03 19.73
CA SER A 186 -2.09 -44.42 20.17
C SER A 186 -0.98 -44.74 21.17
N ILE A 187 -1.14 -44.26 22.40
CA ILE A 187 -0.41 -44.83 23.54
C ILE A 187 -1.02 -46.21 23.79
N ARG A 188 -0.31 -47.24 23.35
CA ARG A 188 -0.57 -48.62 23.75
C ARG A 188 -0.18 -48.74 25.21
N ASP A 189 -1.18 -48.85 26.09
CA ASP A 189 -1.04 -49.40 27.42
C ASP A 189 -0.76 -50.92 27.30
N ASP A 190 0.49 -51.29 27.29
CA ASP A 190 0.88 -52.67 27.55
C ASP A 190 0.93 -52.88 29.05
N HIS A 191 -0.16 -53.41 29.58
CA HIS A 191 -0.23 -54.06 30.86
C HIS A 191 0.69 -55.29 30.84
N VAL A 192 1.81 -55.21 31.50
CA VAL A 192 2.54 -56.42 31.92
C VAL A 192 2.18 -56.73 33.38
N SER A 193 1.21 -57.62 33.52
CA SER A 193 1.08 -58.43 34.74
C SER A 193 2.20 -59.45 34.76
N GLY A 194 3.03 -59.47 35.80
CA GLY A 194 4.05 -60.48 36.07
C GLY A 194 4.15 -60.68 37.54
N SER A 195 3.46 -61.74 38.01
CA SER A 195 3.63 -62.32 39.34
C SER A 195 5.05 -62.86 39.54
N LEU A 196 5.63 -62.60 40.67
CA LEU A 196 6.21 -63.57 41.67
C LEU A 196 6.96 -62.78 42.72
#